data_becabac137b84a025fe4b04731339e55
#
_entry.id   becabac137b84a025fe4b04731339e55
#
_cell.length_a   1.000
_cell.length_b   1.000
_cell.length_c   1.000
_cell.angle_alpha   90.00
_cell.angle_beta   90.00
_cell.angle_gamma   90.00
#
_symmetry.space_group_name_H-M   'P 1'
#
loop_
_entity.id
_entity.type
_entity.pdbx_description
1 polymer ?
#
loop_
_entity_poly.entity_id
_entity_poly.type
_entity_poly.pdbx_seq_one_letter_code
_entity_poly.pdbx_strand_id
1 'polypeptide(L)'
;MSADAVPSPAEQIPDAAHPAGVGLIKPGYDPALTNEDLAPLHKQNWSTYNIFAFWMSDVHSVGGYLTAGSLFALGIAGWQVLVALLIGIVIVQIFVNLVAKPSQKTGVPYPVINRAIFGVKGANIPAIIRGLIAVAWYGVQTYLAAESLNIIFLKFLPGSQALMQVSFLGLEALGWISFAILWVAQAALFWTGMETIRRFIDWAGPAVYVVMVILAVYLVSKAGWSNIDLNLHSGETLSFAASIPVMITAIAIVVSYFSGPMLNFGDFSRYGRSFEAVKRGNFLGLPINFLFFSLLTVITASATVPVFGELITDPIETVQRIDTPFAILLGGLTFVTATVGINIVANFISPAFDFSNVSPQRISWRTGGMIAAVGSVILTPWNWYNNSEAIQYSLGILGSLIGPLFGILIAGYYLAAKQRIAVDDMYTLDPAGRYWYRGGFNPNAVITVAVTGGIAILLSLFTGIG
;
A
#
# COMPACT_ATOMS: atom_id res chain seq x y z
N MET A 1 58.30 1.66 -1.30
CA MET A 1 57.80 2.86 -0.60
C MET A 1 56.50 3.25 -1.30
N SER A 2 55.41 2.78 -0.74
CA SER A 2 54.02 3.08 -1.20
C SER A 2 53.68 4.42 -0.58
N ALA A 3 53.36 5.41 -1.41
CA ALA A 3 52.84 6.69 -0.94
C ALA A 3 51.38 6.49 -0.52
N ASP A 4 51.09 6.61 0.76
CA ASP A 4 49.77 6.70 1.31
C ASP A 4 49.12 7.97 0.76
N ALA A 5 48.08 7.81 -0.07
CA ALA A 5 47.27 8.91 -0.55
C ALA A 5 46.51 9.52 0.65
N VAL A 6 46.84 10.75 1.04
CA VAL A 6 46.08 11.52 2.00
C VAL A 6 44.64 11.73 1.44
N PRO A 7 43.57 11.38 2.17
CA PRO A 7 42.21 11.62 1.70
C PRO A 7 41.96 13.13 1.50
N SER A 8 41.25 13.44 0.40
CA SER A 8 40.86 14.79 0.05
C SER A 8 39.95 15.39 1.14
N PRO A 9 40.05 16.72 1.45
CA PRO A 9 39.22 17.39 2.46
C PRO A 9 37.70 17.34 2.23
N ALA A 10 37.26 16.87 1.05
CA ALA A 10 35.84 16.70 0.72
C ALA A 10 35.18 15.44 1.37
N GLU A 11 35.95 14.58 2.03
CA GLU A 11 35.47 13.32 2.63
C GLU A 11 35.10 13.42 4.13
N GLN A 12 35.27 14.59 4.75
CA GLN A 12 34.98 14.76 6.18
C GLN A 12 33.87 15.77 6.43
N ILE A 13 32.65 15.53 5.92
CA ILE A 13 31.46 16.21 6.46
C ILE A 13 31.06 15.45 7.73
N PRO A 14 31.00 16.12 8.91
CA PRO A 14 30.68 15.45 10.16
C PRO A 14 29.31 14.74 10.07
N ASP A 15 29.23 13.50 10.54
CA ASP A 15 28.04 12.63 10.58
C ASP A 15 26.80 13.29 11.25
N ALA A 16 27.03 14.34 12.07
CA ALA A 16 26.00 15.12 12.76
C ALA A 16 25.26 16.14 11.87
N ALA A 17 25.76 16.43 10.65
CA ALA A 17 25.21 17.51 9.80
C ALA A 17 24.09 17.04 8.85
N HIS A 18 23.88 15.74 8.66
CA HIS A 18 22.82 15.24 7.77
C HIS A 18 21.67 14.62 8.55
N PRO A 19 20.44 15.17 8.44
CA PRO A 19 19.27 14.56 9.06
C PRO A 19 19.00 13.16 8.48
N ALA A 20 18.55 12.24 9.35
CA ALA A 20 18.17 10.91 8.92
C ALA A 20 17.04 11.00 7.87
N GLY A 21 17.15 10.21 6.81
CA GLY A 21 16.14 10.15 5.75
C GLY A 21 16.39 11.08 4.55
N VAL A 22 17.46 11.88 4.58
CA VAL A 22 17.89 12.70 3.43
C VAL A 22 18.97 11.96 2.66
N GLY A 23 18.86 11.96 1.33
CA GLY A 23 19.84 11.32 0.45
C GLY A 23 21.10 12.14 0.28
N LEU A 24 22.22 11.47 0.10
CA LEU A 24 23.52 12.09 -0.15
C LEU A 24 23.80 12.13 -1.66
N ILE A 25 23.80 13.34 -2.23
CA ILE A 25 24.17 13.57 -3.62
C ILE A 25 25.70 13.63 -3.71
N LYS A 26 26.28 12.67 -4.42
CA LYS A 26 27.73 12.63 -4.65
C LYS A 26 28.16 13.52 -5.83
N PRO A 27 29.39 14.07 -5.81
CA PRO A 27 29.96 14.69 -6.99
C PRO A 27 29.95 13.73 -8.19
N GLY A 28 29.54 14.23 -9.35
CA GLY A 28 29.45 13.42 -10.58
C GLY A 28 28.09 12.77 -10.85
N TYR A 29 27.13 12.85 -9.91
CA TYR A 29 25.75 12.46 -10.20
C TYR A 29 25.10 13.46 -11.16
N ASP A 30 24.44 12.96 -12.23
CA ASP A 30 23.74 13.79 -13.19
C ASP A 30 22.51 14.45 -12.54
N PRO A 31 22.38 15.79 -12.58
CA PRO A 31 21.23 16.49 -12.02
C PRO A 31 19.89 16.06 -12.63
N ALA A 32 19.86 15.56 -13.87
CA ALA A 32 18.64 15.06 -14.50
C ALA A 32 18.15 13.73 -13.90
N LEU A 33 19.00 13.05 -13.13
CA LEU A 33 18.70 11.79 -12.46
C LEU A 33 18.66 11.90 -10.94
N THR A 34 18.92 13.10 -10.36
CA THR A 34 19.25 13.22 -8.95
C THR A 34 18.50 14.36 -8.29
N ASN A 35 17.98 14.11 -7.11
CA ASN A 35 17.63 15.07 -6.08
C ASN A 35 17.81 14.41 -4.71
N GLU A 36 17.63 15.15 -3.62
CA GLU A 36 17.81 14.67 -2.25
C GLU A 36 16.89 13.48 -1.92
N ASP A 37 15.70 13.42 -2.50
CA ASP A 37 14.71 12.38 -2.24
C ASP A 37 15.10 11.05 -2.88
N LEU A 38 15.73 11.09 -4.08
CA LEU A 38 16.09 9.92 -4.87
C LEU A 38 17.51 9.43 -4.60
N ALA A 39 18.39 10.27 -4.06
CA ALA A 39 19.77 9.91 -3.75
C ALA A 39 19.85 8.80 -2.67
N PRO A 40 20.97 8.04 -2.63
CA PRO A 40 21.18 7.02 -1.60
C PRO A 40 21.14 7.65 -0.20
N LEU A 41 20.42 7.02 0.73
CA LEU A 41 20.37 7.51 2.11
C LEU A 41 21.73 7.33 2.78
N HIS A 42 22.21 8.39 3.44
CA HIS A 42 23.41 8.32 4.26
C HIS A 42 23.16 7.55 5.57
N LYS A 43 21.98 7.72 6.19
CA LYS A 43 21.61 7.10 7.46
C LYS A 43 20.26 6.40 7.38
N GLN A 44 20.28 5.11 7.70
CA GLN A 44 19.10 4.25 7.75
C GLN A 44 18.78 3.97 9.22
N ASN A 45 17.60 4.37 9.70
CA ASN A 45 17.28 4.37 11.14
C ASN A 45 15.99 3.64 11.51
N TRP A 46 15.21 3.13 10.53
CA TRP A 46 14.00 2.40 10.84
C TRP A 46 14.29 1.06 11.51
N SER A 47 13.68 0.86 12.66
CA SER A 47 13.77 -0.36 13.44
C SER A 47 12.79 -1.42 12.94
N THR A 48 12.84 -2.61 13.53
CA THR A 48 11.83 -3.66 13.36
C THR A 48 10.42 -3.14 13.67
N TYR A 49 10.28 -2.30 14.71
CA TYR A 49 8.98 -1.74 15.11
C TYR A 49 8.40 -0.81 14.03
N ASN A 50 9.21 0.06 13.42
CA ASN A 50 8.71 0.98 12.38
C ASN A 50 8.20 0.22 11.15
N ILE A 51 8.89 -0.86 10.74
CA ILE A 51 8.43 -1.74 9.66
C ILE A 51 7.16 -2.51 10.06
N PHE A 52 7.08 -2.98 11.29
CA PHE A 52 5.88 -3.61 11.82
C PHE A 52 4.69 -2.64 11.84
N ALA A 53 4.88 -1.42 12.37
CA ALA A 53 3.85 -0.39 12.43
C ALA A 53 3.38 0.06 11.04
N PHE A 54 4.30 0.10 10.06
CA PHE A 54 3.95 0.31 8.66
C PHE A 54 2.89 -0.71 8.20
N TRP A 55 3.14 -2.01 8.40
CA TRP A 55 2.20 -3.06 8.02
C TRP A 55 0.93 -3.07 8.86
N MET A 56 0.99 -2.68 10.13
CA MET A 56 -0.22 -2.47 10.92
C MET A 56 -1.12 -1.40 10.29
N SER A 57 -0.53 -0.30 9.82
CA SER A 57 -1.29 0.76 9.15
C SER A 57 -1.78 0.36 7.75
N ASP A 58 -1.05 -0.50 7.03
CA ASP A 58 -1.43 -0.97 5.69
C ASP A 58 -2.54 -2.02 5.72
N VAL A 59 -2.50 -2.94 6.68
CA VAL A 59 -3.49 -4.02 6.82
C VAL A 59 -4.85 -3.48 7.28
N HIS A 60 -4.85 -2.52 8.21
CA HIS A 60 -6.06 -1.99 8.82
C HIS A 60 -6.68 -0.88 7.97
N SER A 61 -7.54 -1.23 7.05
CA SER A 61 -8.39 -0.30 6.29
C SER A 61 -9.80 -0.83 6.15
N VAL A 62 -10.76 0.04 5.85
CA VAL A 62 -12.14 -0.37 5.55
C VAL A 62 -12.15 -1.41 4.43
N GLY A 63 -11.41 -1.16 3.35
CA GLY A 63 -11.26 -2.11 2.23
C GLY A 63 -10.67 -3.45 2.64
N GLY A 64 -9.72 -3.46 3.59
CA GLY A 64 -9.15 -4.69 4.16
C GLY A 64 -10.18 -5.51 4.94
N TYR A 65 -11.00 -4.86 5.78
CA TYR A 65 -12.07 -5.52 6.53
C TYR A 65 -13.14 -6.10 5.60
N LEU A 66 -13.58 -5.35 4.59
CA LEU A 66 -14.54 -5.81 3.59
C LEU A 66 -14.00 -7.02 2.82
N THR A 67 -12.75 -6.96 2.38
CA THR A 67 -12.09 -8.06 1.65
C THR A 67 -11.99 -9.32 2.53
N ALA A 68 -11.49 -9.19 3.76
CA ALA A 68 -11.37 -10.33 4.66
C ALA A 68 -12.76 -10.93 4.99
N GLY A 69 -13.75 -10.09 5.28
CA GLY A 69 -15.13 -10.53 5.53
C GLY A 69 -15.73 -11.30 4.36
N SER A 70 -15.54 -10.82 3.12
CA SER A 70 -16.04 -11.49 1.92
C SER A 70 -15.42 -12.87 1.69
N LEU A 71 -14.15 -13.06 2.09
CA LEU A 71 -13.49 -14.36 1.97
C LEU A 71 -14.10 -15.42 2.90
N PHE A 72 -14.55 -15.02 4.10
CA PHE A 72 -15.27 -15.93 5.00
C PHE A 72 -16.70 -16.28 4.53
N ALA A 73 -17.23 -15.54 3.56
CA ALA A 73 -18.54 -15.82 2.93
C ALA A 73 -18.46 -16.71 1.68
N LEU A 74 -17.30 -17.24 1.31
CA LEU A 74 -17.09 -18.01 0.06
C LEU A 74 -17.66 -19.44 0.07
N GLY A 75 -18.35 -19.87 1.12
CA GLY A 75 -18.96 -21.21 1.19
C GLY A 75 -17.97 -22.33 1.55
N ILE A 76 -16.75 -22.01 1.98
CA ILE A 76 -15.78 -22.96 2.54
C ILE A 76 -15.69 -22.78 4.06
N ALA A 77 -15.22 -23.82 4.76
CA ALA A 77 -15.10 -23.76 6.21
C ALA A 77 -14.18 -22.63 6.67
N GLY A 78 -14.53 -21.92 7.74
CA GLY A 78 -13.77 -20.76 8.24
C GLY A 78 -12.30 -21.07 8.51
N TRP A 79 -11.94 -22.28 8.99
CA TRP A 79 -10.55 -22.69 9.13
C TRP A 79 -9.81 -22.80 7.79
N GLN A 80 -10.50 -23.19 6.70
CA GLN A 80 -9.92 -23.25 5.34
C GLN A 80 -9.63 -21.83 4.83
N VAL A 81 -10.53 -20.88 5.12
CA VAL A 81 -10.29 -19.47 4.84
C VAL A 81 -9.05 -18.98 5.58
N LEU A 82 -8.93 -19.22 6.90
CA LEU A 82 -7.76 -18.82 7.69
C LEU A 82 -6.45 -19.42 7.14
N VAL A 83 -6.47 -20.68 6.73
CA VAL A 83 -5.32 -21.34 6.09
C VAL A 83 -4.97 -20.68 4.75
N ALA A 84 -5.96 -20.38 3.92
CA ALA A 84 -5.74 -19.69 2.64
C ALA A 84 -5.18 -18.28 2.85
N LEU A 85 -5.73 -17.52 3.80
CA LEU A 85 -5.24 -16.21 4.18
C LEU A 85 -3.79 -16.26 4.66
N LEU A 86 -3.46 -17.24 5.53
CA LEU A 86 -2.10 -17.43 6.04
C LEU A 86 -1.11 -17.78 4.91
N ILE A 87 -1.47 -18.68 4.00
CA ILE A 87 -0.65 -19.04 2.84
C ILE A 87 -0.44 -17.80 1.97
N GLY A 88 -1.50 -17.07 1.64
CA GLY A 88 -1.44 -15.88 0.81
C GLY A 88 -0.50 -14.82 1.39
N ILE A 89 -0.63 -14.51 2.69
CA ILE A 89 0.18 -13.49 3.33
C ILE A 89 1.65 -13.93 3.53
N VAL A 90 1.91 -15.22 3.69
CA VAL A 90 3.30 -15.75 3.71
C VAL A 90 3.95 -15.61 2.34
N ILE A 91 3.21 -15.86 1.25
CA ILE A 91 3.69 -15.59 -0.12
C ILE A 91 4.03 -14.10 -0.26
N VAL A 92 3.14 -13.21 0.16
CA VAL A 92 3.38 -11.76 0.16
C VAL A 92 4.64 -11.42 0.95
N GLN A 93 4.82 -11.95 2.16
CA GLN A 93 6.01 -11.71 2.99
C GLN A 93 7.31 -12.14 2.30
N ILE A 94 7.32 -13.31 1.67
CA ILE A 94 8.49 -13.79 0.91
C ILE A 94 8.83 -12.77 -0.18
N PHE A 95 7.86 -12.37 -0.95
CA PHE A 95 8.04 -11.46 -2.07
C PHE A 95 8.43 -10.04 -1.63
N VAL A 96 7.81 -9.53 -0.57
CA VAL A 96 8.20 -8.25 0.04
C VAL A 96 9.66 -8.27 0.47
N ASN A 97 10.14 -9.36 1.07
CA ASN A 97 11.55 -9.49 1.45
C ASN A 97 12.49 -9.49 0.24
N LEU A 98 12.06 -10.09 -0.89
CA LEU A 98 12.84 -10.06 -2.13
C LEU A 98 12.96 -8.63 -2.69
N VAL A 99 11.88 -7.88 -2.71
CA VAL A 99 11.87 -6.48 -3.17
C VAL A 99 12.60 -5.54 -2.20
N ALA A 100 12.47 -5.78 -0.90
CA ALA A 100 13.11 -4.97 0.13
C ALA A 100 14.64 -4.94 0.04
N LYS A 101 15.24 -6.08 -0.31
CA LYS A 101 16.69 -6.30 -0.19
C LYS A 101 17.53 -5.32 -1.03
N PRO A 102 17.26 -5.09 -2.32
CA PRO A 102 18.04 -4.13 -3.10
C PRO A 102 17.98 -2.71 -2.52
N SER A 103 16.81 -2.20 -2.19
CA SER A 103 16.64 -0.85 -1.66
C SER A 103 17.22 -0.67 -0.27
N GLN A 104 17.07 -1.67 0.61
CA GLN A 104 17.69 -1.63 1.94
C GLN A 104 19.23 -1.62 1.85
N LYS A 105 19.81 -2.39 0.92
CA LYS A 105 21.28 -2.45 0.74
C LYS A 105 21.87 -1.19 0.13
N THR A 106 21.15 -0.53 -0.75
CA THR A 106 21.63 0.60 -1.54
C THR A 106 21.15 1.96 -1.02
N GLY A 107 20.14 1.98 -0.15
CA GLY A 107 19.54 3.20 0.38
C GLY A 107 18.70 3.99 -0.63
N VAL A 108 18.36 3.41 -1.81
CA VAL A 108 17.60 4.09 -2.86
C VAL A 108 16.17 3.57 -2.97
N PRO A 109 15.20 4.39 -3.45
CA PRO A 109 13.81 3.98 -3.60
C PRO A 109 13.59 3.08 -4.82
N TYR A 110 12.38 2.50 -4.89
CA TYR A 110 11.94 1.61 -5.97
C TYR A 110 12.23 2.14 -7.39
N PRO A 111 11.86 3.38 -7.78
CA PRO A 111 12.11 3.84 -9.13
C PRO A 111 13.59 3.92 -9.48
N VAL A 112 14.46 4.20 -8.51
CA VAL A 112 15.91 4.24 -8.73
C VAL A 112 16.49 2.84 -8.89
N ILE A 113 16.03 1.84 -8.12
CA ILE A 113 16.43 0.43 -8.34
C ILE A 113 16.10 0.00 -9.77
N ASN A 114 14.97 0.44 -10.30
CA ASN A 114 14.57 0.11 -11.67
C ASN A 114 15.51 0.69 -12.75
N ARG A 115 16.33 1.69 -12.44
CA ARG A 115 17.37 2.17 -13.37
C ARG A 115 18.40 1.10 -13.71
N ALA A 116 18.74 0.25 -12.73
CA ALA A 116 19.63 -0.88 -12.97
C ALA A 116 18.99 -1.99 -13.82
N ILE A 117 17.66 -2.04 -13.92
CA ILE A 117 16.92 -3.12 -14.57
C ILE A 117 16.37 -2.69 -15.92
N PHE A 118 15.68 -1.54 -15.97
CA PHE A 118 15.06 -0.99 -17.16
C PHE A 118 15.95 -0.03 -17.93
N GLY A 119 17.09 0.41 -17.35
CA GLY A 119 17.94 1.48 -17.84
C GLY A 119 17.60 2.83 -17.18
N VAL A 120 18.56 3.75 -17.21
CA VAL A 120 18.46 5.04 -16.49
C VAL A 120 17.28 5.91 -16.94
N LYS A 121 16.84 5.80 -18.21
CA LYS A 121 15.61 6.42 -18.72
C LYS A 121 14.42 5.47 -18.68
N GLY A 122 14.67 4.18 -18.92
CA GLY A 122 13.63 3.14 -18.95
C GLY A 122 12.95 2.94 -17.61
N ALA A 123 13.59 3.27 -16.49
CA ALA A 123 13.01 3.23 -15.16
C ALA A 123 11.74 4.10 -14.99
N ASN A 124 11.53 5.08 -15.87
CA ASN A 124 10.30 5.87 -15.88
C ASN A 124 9.07 5.06 -16.30
N ILE A 125 9.24 3.95 -17.04
CA ILE A 125 8.11 3.08 -17.42
C ILE A 125 7.46 2.46 -16.19
N PRO A 126 8.16 1.66 -15.35
CA PRO A 126 7.58 1.10 -14.15
C PRO A 126 7.14 2.18 -13.14
N ALA A 127 7.87 3.31 -13.03
CA ALA A 127 7.51 4.41 -12.16
C ALA A 127 6.17 5.05 -12.54
N ILE A 128 5.95 5.39 -13.81
CA ILE A 128 4.69 5.99 -14.27
C ILE A 128 3.53 5.00 -14.12
N ILE A 129 3.70 3.74 -14.51
CA ILE A 129 2.65 2.73 -14.38
C ILE A 129 2.24 2.61 -12.92
N ARG A 130 3.19 2.42 -12.00
CA ARG A 130 2.90 2.27 -10.58
C ARG A 130 2.35 3.56 -9.96
N GLY A 131 2.88 4.71 -10.35
CA GLY A 131 2.39 6.01 -9.91
C GLY A 131 0.92 6.22 -10.28
N LEU A 132 0.51 5.92 -11.51
CA LEU A 132 -0.89 6.03 -11.96
C LEU A 132 -1.83 5.07 -11.20
N ILE A 133 -1.38 3.83 -10.95
CA ILE A 133 -2.13 2.87 -10.12
C ILE A 133 -2.35 3.44 -8.71
N ALA A 134 -1.32 4.04 -8.11
CA ALA A 134 -1.42 4.64 -6.79
C ALA A 134 -2.35 5.86 -6.77
N VAL A 135 -2.36 6.68 -7.83
CA VAL A 135 -3.30 7.82 -7.97
C VAL A 135 -4.75 7.33 -7.89
N ALA A 136 -5.08 6.25 -8.60
CA ALA A 136 -6.42 5.67 -8.58
C ALA A 136 -6.80 5.18 -7.16
N TRP A 137 -5.92 4.40 -6.54
CA TRP A 137 -6.13 3.90 -5.18
C TRP A 137 -6.17 4.99 -4.11
N TYR A 138 -5.37 6.05 -4.26
CA TYR A 138 -5.45 7.21 -3.35
C TYR A 138 -6.85 7.80 -3.33
N GLY A 139 -7.44 7.98 -4.51
CA GLY A 139 -8.80 8.51 -4.63
C GLY A 139 -9.84 7.58 -4.02
N VAL A 140 -9.78 6.27 -4.33
CA VAL A 140 -10.71 5.26 -3.77
C VAL A 140 -10.62 5.22 -2.24
N GLN A 141 -9.42 5.15 -1.68
CA GLN A 141 -9.25 5.11 -0.23
C GLN A 141 -9.69 6.41 0.45
N THR A 142 -9.46 7.57 -0.16
CA THR A 142 -9.95 8.85 0.38
C THR A 142 -11.49 8.90 0.35
N TYR A 143 -12.12 8.38 -0.69
CA TYR A 143 -13.57 8.25 -0.77
C TYR A 143 -14.13 7.35 0.35
N LEU A 144 -13.56 6.16 0.55
CA LEU A 144 -13.97 5.25 1.63
C LEU A 144 -13.79 5.87 3.03
N ALA A 145 -12.72 6.64 3.23
CA ALA A 145 -12.54 7.39 4.46
C ALA A 145 -13.59 8.51 4.62
N ALA A 146 -14.00 9.15 3.51
CA ALA A 146 -15.04 10.16 3.52
C ALA A 146 -16.40 9.61 3.97
N GLU A 147 -16.74 8.37 3.58
CA GLU A 147 -17.96 7.70 4.08
C GLU A 147 -17.91 7.54 5.61
N SER A 148 -16.75 7.20 6.17
CA SER A 148 -16.58 7.12 7.64
C SER A 148 -16.74 8.48 8.33
N LEU A 149 -16.39 9.58 7.67
CA LEU A 149 -16.58 10.93 8.19
C LEU A 149 -18.03 11.39 8.04
N ASN A 150 -18.72 10.97 6.97
CA ASN A 150 -20.14 11.29 6.74
C ASN A 150 -21.01 10.79 7.90
N ILE A 151 -20.77 9.57 8.43
CA ILE A 151 -21.56 9.06 9.56
C ILE A 151 -21.44 9.93 10.81
N ILE A 152 -20.27 10.52 11.04
CA ILE A 152 -20.04 11.46 12.14
C ILE A 152 -20.87 12.73 11.92
N PHE A 153 -20.80 13.32 10.73
CA PHE A 153 -21.58 14.54 10.41
C PHE A 153 -23.08 14.30 10.52
N LEU A 154 -23.58 13.19 9.96
CA LEU A 154 -25.01 12.87 10.02
C LEU A 154 -25.51 12.68 11.46
N LYS A 155 -24.68 12.15 12.36
CA LYS A 155 -25.05 11.96 13.76
C LYS A 155 -25.03 13.25 14.56
N PHE A 156 -23.98 14.06 14.41
CA PHE A 156 -23.75 15.23 15.28
C PHE A 156 -24.23 16.55 14.69
N LEU A 157 -24.47 16.60 13.38
CA LEU A 157 -24.94 17.79 12.66
C LEU A 157 -26.18 17.42 11.82
N PRO A 158 -27.37 17.33 12.43
CA PRO A 158 -28.59 16.88 11.71
C PRO A 158 -28.91 17.68 10.44
N GLY A 159 -28.51 18.95 10.37
CA GLY A 159 -28.65 19.78 9.17
C GLY A 159 -27.84 19.29 7.98
N SER A 160 -26.82 18.44 8.20
CA SER A 160 -26.01 17.85 7.12
C SER A 160 -26.79 16.86 6.25
N GLN A 161 -27.93 16.34 6.73
CA GLN A 161 -28.83 15.48 5.95
C GLN A 161 -29.28 16.15 4.64
N ALA A 162 -29.46 17.46 4.63
CA ALA A 162 -29.84 18.20 3.43
C ALA A 162 -28.76 18.16 2.35
N LEU A 163 -27.48 18.02 2.74
CA LEU A 163 -26.35 17.93 1.82
C LEU A 163 -26.29 16.57 1.07
N MET A 164 -26.98 15.54 1.58
CA MET A 164 -27.11 14.25 0.89
C MET A 164 -28.10 14.31 -0.28
N GLN A 165 -28.93 15.35 -0.35
CA GLN A 165 -29.92 15.53 -1.43
C GLN A 165 -29.35 16.27 -2.64
N VAL A 166 -28.15 16.84 -2.52
CA VAL A 166 -27.49 17.59 -3.59
C VAL A 166 -26.27 16.79 -4.03
N SER A 167 -26.20 16.43 -5.30
CA SER A 167 -25.06 15.73 -5.87
C SER A 167 -24.38 16.51 -6.99
N PHE A 168 -23.06 16.37 -7.09
CA PHE A 168 -22.25 16.96 -8.15
C PHE A 168 -21.18 15.96 -8.59
N LEU A 169 -21.05 15.73 -9.89
CA LEU A 169 -20.11 14.75 -10.48
C LEU A 169 -20.21 13.34 -9.87
N GLY A 170 -21.42 12.92 -9.46
CA GLY A 170 -21.65 11.57 -8.92
C GLY A 170 -21.37 11.41 -7.42
N LEU A 171 -21.07 12.49 -6.70
CA LEU A 171 -20.87 12.48 -5.25
C LEU A 171 -21.77 13.51 -4.58
N GLU A 172 -22.39 13.17 -3.45
CA GLU A 172 -23.22 14.07 -2.67
C GLU A 172 -22.39 15.22 -2.09
N ALA A 173 -23.04 16.37 -1.82
CA ALA A 173 -22.35 17.54 -1.28
C ALA A 173 -21.65 17.24 0.07
N LEU A 174 -22.26 16.41 0.93
CA LEU A 174 -21.63 15.97 2.17
C LEU A 174 -20.39 15.13 1.89
N GLY A 175 -20.46 14.21 0.91
CA GLY A 175 -19.33 13.40 0.46
C GLY A 175 -18.16 14.27 -0.05
N TRP A 176 -18.45 15.32 -0.82
CA TRP A 176 -17.45 16.30 -1.27
C TRP A 176 -16.78 17.03 -0.11
N ILE A 177 -17.55 17.47 0.88
CA ILE A 177 -17.02 18.14 2.08
C ILE A 177 -16.09 17.20 2.84
N SER A 178 -16.54 15.97 3.11
CA SER A 178 -15.76 14.95 3.82
C SER A 178 -14.49 14.54 3.05
N PHE A 179 -14.63 14.35 1.73
CA PHE A 179 -13.50 14.06 0.85
C PHE A 179 -12.47 15.20 0.87
N ALA A 180 -12.92 16.45 0.74
CA ALA A 180 -12.03 17.61 0.76
C ALA A 180 -11.29 17.77 2.10
N ILE A 181 -11.99 17.58 3.23
CA ILE A 181 -11.38 17.61 4.58
C ILE A 181 -10.27 16.58 4.68
N LEU A 182 -10.54 15.33 4.27
CA LEU A 182 -9.57 14.25 4.36
C LEU A 182 -8.43 14.42 3.37
N TRP A 183 -8.73 14.89 2.15
CA TRP A 183 -7.72 15.20 1.15
C TRP A 183 -6.73 16.25 1.67
N VAL A 184 -7.24 17.36 2.24
CA VAL A 184 -6.42 18.42 2.83
C VAL A 184 -5.61 17.90 4.02
N ALA A 185 -6.24 17.11 4.92
CA ALA A 185 -5.55 16.56 6.09
C ALA A 185 -4.40 15.62 5.68
N GLN A 186 -4.62 14.75 4.69
CA GLN A 186 -3.59 13.86 4.15
C GLN A 186 -2.47 14.62 3.46
N ALA A 187 -2.81 15.63 2.62
CA ALA A 187 -1.84 16.48 1.96
C ALA A 187 -0.99 17.27 2.97
N ALA A 188 -1.62 17.80 4.02
CA ALA A 188 -0.92 18.51 5.09
C ALA A 188 0.05 17.58 5.85
N LEU A 189 -0.40 16.37 6.25
CA LEU A 189 0.45 15.39 6.90
C LEU A 189 1.61 14.96 6.00
N PHE A 190 1.34 14.69 4.72
CA PHE A 190 2.38 14.35 3.76
C PHE A 190 3.43 15.46 3.60
N TRP A 191 2.99 16.72 3.54
CA TRP A 191 3.86 17.88 3.35
C TRP A 191 4.88 18.05 4.47
N THR A 192 4.57 17.57 5.69
CA THR A 192 5.51 17.63 6.84
C THR A 192 6.73 16.71 6.66
N GLY A 193 6.67 15.74 5.77
CA GLY A 193 7.78 14.86 5.42
C GLY A 193 7.82 13.52 6.16
N MET A 194 8.75 12.67 5.72
CA MET A 194 8.81 11.25 6.08
C MET A 194 8.93 11.00 7.60
N GLU A 195 9.64 11.83 8.33
CA GLU A 195 9.80 11.62 9.78
C GLU A 195 8.50 11.83 10.57
N THR A 196 7.68 12.81 10.20
CA THR A 196 6.36 13.02 10.81
C THR A 196 5.40 11.90 10.42
N ILE A 197 5.45 11.48 9.16
CA ILE A 197 4.66 10.34 8.68
C ILE A 197 5.04 9.07 9.45
N ARG A 198 6.33 8.80 9.64
CA ARG A 198 6.80 7.66 10.45
C ARG A 198 6.21 7.70 11.85
N ARG A 199 6.28 8.86 12.52
CA ARG A 199 5.69 9.02 13.87
C ARG A 199 4.18 8.81 13.87
N PHE A 200 3.48 9.25 12.84
CA PHE A 200 2.05 9.01 12.69
C PHE A 200 1.73 7.52 12.58
N ILE A 201 2.39 6.79 11.68
CA ILE A 201 2.13 5.35 11.51
C ILE A 201 2.55 4.53 12.73
N ASP A 202 3.59 4.95 13.47
CA ASP A 202 4.07 4.25 14.66
C ASP A 202 3.01 4.13 15.77
N TRP A 203 2.02 5.03 15.81
CA TRP A 203 0.91 4.94 16.77
C TRP A 203 -0.45 4.66 16.13
N ALA A 204 -0.69 5.10 14.88
CA ALA A 204 -2.00 4.99 14.24
C ALA A 204 -2.45 3.53 14.08
N GLY A 205 -1.60 2.66 13.55
CA GLY A 205 -1.88 1.23 13.44
C GLY A 205 -2.25 0.58 14.78
N PRO A 206 -1.39 0.67 15.82
CA PRO A 206 -1.73 0.17 17.15
C PRO A 206 -3.02 0.75 17.75
N ALA A 207 -3.28 2.05 17.57
CA ALA A 207 -4.50 2.68 18.07
C ALA A 207 -5.77 2.10 17.40
N VAL A 208 -5.75 1.91 16.09
CA VAL A 208 -6.84 1.27 15.35
C VAL A 208 -7.10 -0.14 15.90
N TYR A 209 -6.06 -0.92 16.17
CA TYR A 209 -6.19 -2.25 16.76
C TYR A 209 -6.92 -2.25 18.09
N VAL A 210 -6.53 -1.34 18.99
CA VAL A 210 -7.18 -1.23 20.31
C VAL A 210 -8.67 -1.00 20.15
N VAL A 211 -9.09 -0.09 19.28
CA VAL A 211 -10.51 0.20 19.08
C VAL A 211 -11.24 -0.98 18.43
N MET A 212 -10.62 -1.66 17.46
CA MET A 212 -11.23 -2.84 16.84
C MET A 212 -11.38 -4.01 17.82
N VAL A 213 -10.42 -4.20 18.72
CA VAL A 213 -10.56 -5.18 19.83
C VAL A 213 -11.70 -4.79 20.76
N ILE A 214 -11.84 -3.51 21.12
CA ILE A 214 -12.96 -3.02 21.93
C ILE A 214 -14.30 -3.31 21.23
N LEU A 215 -14.40 -3.04 19.93
CA LEU A 215 -15.60 -3.33 19.14
C LEU A 215 -15.93 -4.83 19.15
N ALA A 216 -14.94 -5.69 18.89
CA ALA A 216 -15.12 -7.14 18.92
C ALA A 216 -15.58 -7.63 20.31
N VAL A 217 -14.92 -7.20 21.38
CA VAL A 217 -15.28 -7.55 22.76
C VAL A 217 -16.70 -7.09 23.09
N TYR A 218 -17.07 -5.87 22.70
CA TYR A 218 -18.42 -5.35 22.88
C TYR A 218 -19.46 -6.23 22.19
N LEU A 219 -19.29 -6.54 20.91
CA LEU A 219 -20.23 -7.37 20.14
C LEU A 219 -20.31 -8.80 20.68
N VAL A 220 -19.16 -9.43 20.96
CA VAL A 220 -19.11 -10.76 21.54
C VAL A 220 -19.77 -10.82 22.92
N SER A 221 -19.62 -9.77 23.74
CA SER A 221 -20.30 -9.69 25.04
C SER A 221 -21.82 -9.65 24.91
N LYS A 222 -22.35 -9.09 23.82
CA LYS A 222 -23.78 -9.04 23.53
C LYS A 222 -24.27 -10.32 22.85
N ALA A 223 -23.47 -10.86 21.93
CA ALA A 223 -23.79 -12.09 21.19
C ALA A 223 -23.74 -13.35 22.07
N GLY A 224 -22.81 -13.40 23.02
CA GLY A 224 -22.39 -14.62 23.74
C GLY A 224 -21.38 -15.41 22.89
N TRP A 225 -20.28 -15.86 23.53
CA TRP A 225 -19.20 -16.57 22.82
C TRP A 225 -19.66 -17.85 22.12
N SER A 226 -20.63 -18.55 22.67
CA SER A 226 -21.20 -19.79 22.12
C SER A 226 -21.92 -19.59 20.77
N ASN A 227 -22.27 -18.36 20.44
CA ASN A 227 -22.98 -18.01 19.20
C ASN A 227 -22.04 -17.46 18.11
N ILE A 228 -20.72 -17.49 18.35
CA ILE A 228 -19.73 -17.07 17.36
C ILE A 228 -19.39 -18.25 16.45
N ASP A 229 -19.66 -18.08 15.15
CA ASP A 229 -19.32 -19.06 14.09
C ASP A 229 -18.31 -18.42 13.14
N LEU A 230 -17.26 -19.15 12.83
CA LEU A 230 -16.27 -18.70 11.84
C LEU A 230 -16.74 -18.93 10.39
N ASN A 231 -17.85 -19.66 10.21
CA ASN A 231 -18.47 -19.86 8.90
C ASN A 231 -19.53 -18.77 8.70
N LEU A 232 -19.22 -17.76 7.87
CA LEU A 232 -20.10 -16.61 7.65
C LEU A 232 -21.08 -16.81 6.49
N HIS A 233 -21.04 -17.94 5.77
CA HIS A 233 -21.96 -18.24 4.68
C HIS A 233 -23.22 -18.92 5.18
N SER A 234 -24.33 -18.66 4.50
CA SER A 234 -25.59 -19.35 4.70
C SER A 234 -25.61 -20.61 3.82
N GLY A 235 -25.69 -21.78 4.41
CA GLY A 235 -25.78 -23.06 3.69
C GLY A 235 -24.73 -24.09 4.10
N GLU A 236 -24.72 -25.22 3.42
CA GLU A 236 -23.73 -26.27 3.67
C GLU A 236 -22.35 -25.86 3.15
N THR A 237 -21.32 -26.19 3.91
CA THR A 237 -19.92 -25.99 3.48
C THR A 237 -19.60 -26.94 2.32
N LEU A 238 -18.84 -26.46 1.35
CA LEU A 238 -18.34 -27.27 0.25
C LEU A 238 -17.53 -28.46 0.77
N SER A 239 -17.57 -29.58 0.06
CA SER A 239 -16.68 -30.71 0.34
C SER A 239 -15.21 -30.26 0.23
N PHE A 240 -14.32 -30.98 0.92
CA PHE A 240 -12.89 -30.62 0.91
C PHE A 240 -12.33 -30.52 -0.53
N ALA A 241 -12.68 -31.44 -1.42
CA ALA A 241 -12.20 -31.39 -2.80
C ALA A 241 -12.75 -30.17 -3.57
N ALA A 242 -14.01 -29.81 -3.36
CA ALA A 242 -14.62 -28.64 -3.98
C ALA A 242 -14.12 -27.31 -3.39
N SER A 243 -13.62 -27.32 -2.16
CA SER A 243 -13.07 -26.12 -1.51
C SER A 243 -11.66 -25.74 -2.02
N ILE A 244 -10.90 -26.66 -2.61
CA ILE A 244 -9.52 -26.38 -3.06
C ILE A 244 -9.44 -25.24 -4.08
N PRO A 245 -10.23 -25.21 -5.18
CA PRO A 245 -10.22 -24.08 -6.10
C PRO A 245 -10.57 -22.75 -5.43
N VAL A 246 -11.53 -22.75 -4.49
CA VAL A 246 -11.95 -21.58 -3.73
C VAL A 246 -10.82 -21.08 -2.82
N MET A 247 -10.10 -21.99 -2.16
CA MET A 247 -8.91 -21.64 -1.36
C MET A 247 -7.82 -21.02 -2.23
N ILE A 248 -7.58 -21.56 -3.44
CA ILE A 248 -6.60 -20.98 -4.38
C ILE A 248 -7.02 -19.57 -4.77
N THR A 249 -8.29 -19.34 -5.05
CA THR A 249 -8.84 -18.00 -5.32
C THR A 249 -8.64 -17.07 -4.13
N ALA A 250 -8.92 -17.52 -2.92
CA ALA A 250 -8.71 -16.72 -1.71
C ALA A 250 -7.23 -16.35 -1.52
N ILE A 251 -6.29 -17.28 -1.76
CA ILE A 251 -4.85 -17.02 -1.77
C ILE A 251 -4.50 -15.94 -2.81
N ALA A 252 -5.01 -16.09 -4.03
CA ALA A 252 -4.75 -15.13 -5.11
C ALA A 252 -5.28 -13.73 -4.78
N ILE A 253 -6.47 -13.63 -4.18
CA ILE A 253 -7.05 -12.35 -3.73
C ILE A 253 -6.15 -11.67 -2.69
N VAL A 254 -5.65 -12.41 -1.69
CA VAL A 254 -4.71 -11.85 -0.70
C VAL A 254 -3.44 -11.33 -1.36
N VAL A 255 -2.83 -12.12 -2.24
CA VAL A 255 -1.60 -11.71 -2.95
C VAL A 255 -1.87 -10.48 -3.82
N SER A 256 -3.00 -10.45 -4.51
CA SER A 256 -3.40 -9.31 -5.35
C SER A 256 -3.64 -8.05 -4.51
N TYR A 257 -4.32 -8.15 -3.38
CA TYR A 257 -4.59 -7.02 -2.48
C TYR A 257 -3.31 -6.31 -2.04
N PHE A 258 -2.27 -7.08 -1.68
CA PHE A 258 -0.98 -6.55 -1.25
C PHE A 258 0.01 -6.26 -2.40
N SER A 259 -0.37 -6.50 -3.65
CA SER A 259 0.55 -6.41 -4.80
C SER A 259 1.16 -5.01 -4.97
N GLY A 260 0.39 -3.96 -4.75
CA GLY A 260 0.84 -2.58 -4.82
C GLY A 260 1.94 -2.27 -3.80
N PRO A 261 1.65 -2.31 -2.49
CA PRO A 261 2.64 -2.11 -1.43
C PRO A 261 3.83 -3.06 -1.55
N MET A 262 3.62 -4.31 -1.98
CA MET A 262 4.67 -5.30 -2.21
C MET A 262 5.66 -4.84 -3.28
N LEU A 263 5.20 -4.32 -4.42
CA LEU A 263 6.06 -3.85 -5.51
C LEU A 263 6.94 -2.68 -5.09
N ASN A 264 6.38 -1.72 -4.36
CA ASN A 264 7.07 -0.49 -3.95
C ASN A 264 7.71 -0.56 -2.57
N PHE A 265 7.74 -1.71 -1.92
CA PHE A 265 8.27 -1.80 -0.56
C PHE A 265 9.73 -1.32 -0.43
N GLY A 266 10.45 -1.23 -1.55
CA GLY A 266 11.74 -0.57 -1.65
C GLY A 266 11.76 0.86 -1.10
N ASP A 267 10.68 1.63 -1.28
CA ASP A 267 10.54 3.01 -0.84
C ASP A 267 10.59 3.16 0.69
N PHE A 268 10.23 2.10 1.41
CA PHE A 268 10.22 2.02 2.88
C PHE A 268 11.41 1.25 3.42
N SER A 269 11.76 0.12 2.81
CA SER A 269 12.87 -0.71 3.25
C SER A 269 14.22 -0.01 3.14
N ARG A 270 14.34 1.01 2.26
CA ARG A 270 15.53 1.87 2.17
C ARG A 270 15.87 2.58 3.48
N TYR A 271 14.89 2.81 4.36
CA TYR A 271 15.08 3.41 5.67
C TYR A 271 15.48 2.40 6.75
N GLY A 272 15.32 1.10 6.50
CA GLY A 272 15.57 0.04 7.47
C GLY A 272 17.03 -0.05 7.90
N ARG A 273 17.31 0.04 9.20
CA ARG A 273 18.67 0.04 9.78
C ARG A 273 19.50 -1.21 9.42
N SER A 274 18.82 -2.31 9.09
CA SER A 274 19.43 -3.55 8.60
C SER A 274 18.39 -4.40 7.89
N PHE A 275 18.84 -5.28 6.99
CA PHE A 275 17.91 -6.20 6.30
C PHE A 275 17.25 -7.19 7.28
N GLU A 276 17.94 -7.55 8.36
CA GLU A 276 17.36 -8.40 9.41
C GLU A 276 16.22 -7.68 10.16
N ALA A 277 16.38 -6.39 10.47
CA ALA A 277 15.30 -5.60 11.08
C ALA A 277 14.08 -5.50 10.14
N VAL A 278 14.31 -5.34 8.83
CA VAL A 278 13.24 -5.33 7.82
C VAL A 278 12.54 -6.69 7.76
N LYS A 279 13.26 -7.80 7.67
CA LYS A 279 12.66 -9.14 7.64
C LYS A 279 11.81 -9.44 8.88
N ARG A 280 12.32 -9.09 10.07
CA ARG A 280 11.58 -9.29 11.33
C ARG A 280 10.33 -8.41 11.37
N GLY A 281 10.42 -7.17 10.92
CA GLY A 281 9.28 -6.27 10.83
C GLY A 281 8.22 -6.79 9.86
N ASN A 282 8.63 -7.28 8.69
CA ASN A 282 7.73 -7.91 7.71
C ASN A 282 7.10 -9.20 8.26
N PHE A 283 7.82 -10.03 8.99
CA PHE A 283 7.27 -11.24 9.60
C PHE A 283 6.20 -10.92 10.64
N LEU A 284 6.46 -9.97 11.52
CA LEU A 284 5.49 -9.55 12.53
C LEU A 284 4.30 -8.81 11.90
N GLY A 285 4.58 -7.95 10.91
CA GLY A 285 3.60 -7.08 10.28
C GLY A 285 2.72 -7.75 9.22
N LEU A 286 3.17 -8.82 8.58
CA LEU A 286 2.40 -9.56 7.59
C LEU A 286 1.82 -10.84 8.18
N PRO A 287 2.50 -11.99 8.32
CA PRO A 287 1.83 -13.21 8.77
C PRO A 287 1.14 -13.07 10.14
N ILE A 288 1.85 -12.56 11.14
CA ILE A 288 1.32 -12.50 12.51
C ILE A 288 0.18 -11.49 12.61
N ASN A 289 0.43 -10.26 12.15
CA ASN A 289 -0.54 -9.18 12.19
C ASN A 289 -1.78 -9.49 11.33
N PHE A 290 -1.60 -10.01 10.11
CA PHE A 290 -2.71 -10.31 9.21
C PHE A 290 -3.58 -11.46 9.70
N LEU A 291 -2.99 -12.50 10.31
CA LEU A 291 -3.75 -13.58 10.92
C LEU A 291 -4.61 -13.06 12.08
N PHE A 292 -4.03 -12.22 12.96
CA PHE A 292 -4.78 -11.63 14.07
C PHE A 292 -5.89 -10.69 13.58
N PHE A 293 -5.60 -9.87 12.57
CA PHE A 293 -6.57 -9.04 11.88
C PHE A 293 -7.73 -9.87 11.31
N SER A 294 -7.44 -10.97 10.63
CA SER A 294 -8.44 -11.85 10.00
C SER A 294 -9.33 -12.51 11.06
N LEU A 295 -8.76 -12.97 12.18
CA LEU A 295 -9.52 -13.51 13.31
C LEU A 295 -10.43 -12.44 13.94
N LEU A 296 -9.90 -11.24 14.12
CA LEU A 296 -10.68 -10.12 14.67
C LEU A 296 -11.86 -9.78 13.75
N THR A 297 -11.62 -9.75 12.45
CA THR A 297 -12.65 -9.47 11.42
C THR A 297 -13.76 -10.52 11.45
N VAL A 298 -13.42 -11.82 11.39
CA VAL A 298 -14.44 -12.87 11.34
C VAL A 298 -15.22 -12.98 12.63
N ILE A 299 -14.58 -12.80 13.78
CA ILE A 299 -15.26 -12.78 15.09
C ILE A 299 -16.22 -11.60 15.19
N THR A 300 -15.79 -10.40 14.77
CA THR A 300 -16.62 -9.19 14.77
C THR A 300 -17.83 -9.38 13.86
N ALA A 301 -17.62 -9.83 12.63
CA ALA A 301 -18.70 -10.06 11.66
C ALA A 301 -19.66 -11.16 12.13
N SER A 302 -19.15 -12.29 12.65
CA SER A 302 -19.97 -13.36 13.21
C SER A 302 -20.88 -12.87 14.35
N ALA A 303 -20.36 -12.00 15.20
CA ALA A 303 -21.12 -11.47 16.33
C ALA A 303 -22.29 -10.56 15.90
N THR A 304 -22.28 -10.03 14.67
CA THR A 304 -23.40 -9.18 14.19
C THR A 304 -24.70 -9.97 14.00
N VAL A 305 -24.61 -11.25 13.62
CA VAL A 305 -25.78 -12.09 13.37
C VAL A 305 -26.66 -12.23 14.63
N PRO A 306 -26.16 -12.68 15.81
CA PRO A 306 -26.99 -12.76 17.00
C PRO A 306 -27.33 -11.39 17.60
N VAL A 307 -26.58 -10.33 17.32
CA VAL A 307 -26.83 -8.99 17.88
C VAL A 307 -27.84 -8.19 17.04
N PHE A 308 -27.74 -8.26 15.70
CA PHE A 308 -28.55 -7.44 14.79
C PHE A 308 -29.50 -8.25 13.90
N GLY A 309 -29.42 -9.60 13.92
CA GLY A 309 -30.24 -10.49 13.11
C GLY A 309 -29.76 -10.71 11.67
N GLU A 310 -28.65 -10.11 11.29
CA GLU A 310 -28.05 -10.21 9.95
C GLU A 310 -26.54 -10.17 10.01
N LEU A 311 -25.89 -10.73 8.97
CA LEU A 311 -24.43 -10.68 8.82
C LEU A 311 -24.02 -9.31 8.28
N ILE A 312 -23.21 -8.58 9.04
CA ILE A 312 -22.62 -7.30 8.66
C ILE A 312 -21.10 -7.50 8.60
N THR A 313 -20.54 -7.41 7.40
CA THR A 313 -19.09 -7.51 7.19
C THR A 313 -18.42 -6.13 7.11
N ASP A 314 -19.19 -5.08 6.85
CA ASP A 314 -18.71 -3.70 6.87
C ASP A 314 -18.63 -3.17 8.31
N PRO A 315 -17.42 -2.85 8.80
CA PRO A 315 -17.28 -2.32 10.15
C PRO A 315 -17.89 -0.92 10.33
N ILE A 316 -18.03 -0.13 9.25
CA ILE A 316 -18.70 1.19 9.29
C ILE A 316 -20.19 0.98 9.55
N GLU A 317 -20.84 0.09 8.80
CA GLU A 317 -22.23 -0.28 8.98
C GLU A 317 -22.46 -0.87 10.38
N THR A 318 -21.55 -1.71 10.87
CA THR A 318 -21.60 -2.26 12.23
C THR A 318 -21.67 -1.16 13.29
N VAL A 319 -20.84 -0.12 13.16
CA VAL A 319 -20.83 1.02 14.09
C VAL A 319 -22.13 1.86 13.94
N GLN A 320 -22.64 2.03 12.74
CA GLN A 320 -23.93 2.70 12.50
C GLN A 320 -25.09 1.96 13.17
N ARG A 321 -25.08 0.62 13.15
CA ARG A 321 -26.11 -0.20 13.80
C ARG A 321 -26.06 -0.14 15.33
N ILE A 322 -24.91 0.07 15.94
CA ILE A 322 -24.79 0.33 17.38
C ILE A 322 -25.46 1.67 17.72
N ASP A 323 -25.38 2.65 16.84
CA ASP A 323 -26.06 3.94 16.85
C ASP A 323 -25.94 4.77 18.15
N THR A 324 -24.90 4.55 18.94
CA THR A 324 -24.60 5.43 20.07
C THR A 324 -23.64 6.55 19.65
N PRO A 325 -23.79 7.79 20.18
CA PRO A 325 -22.88 8.88 19.87
C PRO A 325 -21.39 8.51 20.08
N PHE A 326 -21.11 7.77 21.15
CA PHE A 326 -19.75 7.31 21.47
C PHE A 326 -19.23 6.33 20.41
N ALA A 327 -20.03 5.32 20.02
CA ALA A 327 -19.62 4.32 19.04
C ALA A 327 -19.37 4.96 17.66
N ILE A 328 -20.27 5.85 17.22
CA ILE A 328 -20.14 6.54 15.94
C ILE A 328 -18.91 7.45 15.90
N LEU A 329 -18.66 8.23 16.97
CA LEU A 329 -17.51 9.09 17.04
C LEU A 329 -16.19 8.27 17.08
N LEU A 330 -16.11 7.30 17.99
CA LEU A 330 -14.91 6.48 18.14
C LEU A 330 -14.65 5.61 16.91
N GLY A 331 -15.67 4.92 16.39
CA GLY A 331 -15.58 4.08 15.21
C GLY A 331 -15.26 4.89 13.97
N GLY A 332 -16.00 5.98 13.71
CA GLY A 332 -15.78 6.84 12.56
C GLY A 332 -14.37 7.44 12.53
N LEU A 333 -13.87 7.99 13.65
CA LEU A 333 -12.51 8.51 13.75
C LEU A 333 -11.45 7.39 13.58
N THR A 334 -11.75 6.19 14.08
CA THR A 334 -10.85 5.03 13.92
C THR A 334 -10.74 4.63 12.45
N PHE A 335 -11.85 4.52 11.72
CA PHE A 335 -11.84 4.16 10.31
C PHE A 335 -11.23 5.25 9.43
N VAL A 336 -11.47 6.53 9.76
CA VAL A 336 -10.75 7.65 9.15
C VAL A 336 -9.24 7.49 9.35
N THR A 337 -8.80 7.26 10.60
CA THR A 337 -7.36 7.11 10.93
C THR A 337 -6.74 5.91 10.21
N ALA A 338 -7.43 4.77 10.21
CA ALA A 338 -7.00 3.55 9.53
C ALA A 338 -6.82 3.77 8.03
N THR A 339 -7.83 4.36 7.39
CA THR A 339 -7.82 4.56 5.94
C THR A 339 -6.85 5.67 5.53
N VAL A 340 -6.70 6.74 6.32
CA VAL A 340 -5.64 7.73 6.13
C VAL A 340 -4.25 7.09 6.28
N GLY A 341 -4.08 6.19 7.25
CA GLY A 341 -2.83 5.46 7.46
C GLY A 341 -2.40 4.66 6.23
N ILE A 342 -3.25 3.74 5.75
CA ILE A 342 -2.96 2.96 4.54
C ILE A 342 -2.76 3.86 3.32
N ASN A 343 -3.60 4.89 3.18
CA ASN A 343 -3.55 5.75 2.00
C ASN A 343 -2.23 6.51 1.90
N ILE A 344 -1.73 7.01 3.02
CA ILE A 344 -0.42 7.68 3.05
C ILE A 344 0.70 6.70 2.69
N VAL A 345 0.73 5.52 3.29
CA VAL A 345 1.82 4.58 3.05
C VAL A 345 1.76 3.93 1.67
N ALA A 346 0.61 3.47 1.22
CA ALA A 346 0.49 2.71 -0.02
C ALA A 346 0.35 3.59 -1.27
N ASN A 347 -0.33 4.73 -1.15
CA ASN A 347 -0.83 5.47 -2.31
C ASN A 347 -0.36 6.93 -2.39
N PHE A 348 0.36 7.45 -1.40
CA PHE A 348 0.87 8.82 -1.41
C PHE A 348 2.40 8.87 -1.46
N ILE A 349 3.08 8.11 -0.60
CA ILE A 349 4.55 8.12 -0.50
C ILE A 349 5.19 7.56 -1.77
N SER A 350 4.74 6.39 -2.23
CA SER A 350 5.34 5.71 -3.37
C SER A 350 5.21 6.48 -4.69
N PRO A 351 4.01 6.97 -5.10
CA PRO A 351 3.91 7.77 -6.32
C PRO A 351 4.69 9.07 -6.25
N ALA A 352 4.95 9.60 -5.06
CA ALA A 352 5.80 10.76 -4.89
C ALA A 352 7.24 10.50 -5.36
N PHE A 353 7.83 9.34 -5.02
CA PHE A 353 9.12 8.90 -5.55
C PHE A 353 9.05 8.58 -7.04
N ASP A 354 7.98 7.92 -7.48
CA ASP A 354 7.79 7.54 -8.87
C ASP A 354 7.75 8.76 -9.80
N PHE A 355 6.93 9.76 -9.47
CA PHE A 355 6.84 11.00 -10.26
C PHE A 355 8.10 11.87 -10.14
N SER A 356 8.74 11.89 -8.96
CA SER A 356 10.03 12.57 -8.80
C SER A 356 11.09 11.99 -9.72
N ASN A 357 11.09 10.65 -9.93
CA ASN A 357 12.05 9.99 -10.82
C ASN A 357 11.90 10.40 -12.30
N VAL A 358 10.71 10.80 -12.73
CA VAL A 358 10.45 11.23 -14.13
C VAL A 358 11.22 12.49 -14.47
N SER A 359 11.31 13.45 -13.55
CA SER A 359 12.05 14.70 -13.74
C SER A 359 12.56 15.25 -12.40
N PRO A 360 13.65 14.69 -11.84
CA PRO A 360 14.14 15.04 -10.49
C PRO A 360 14.44 16.52 -10.28
N GLN A 361 14.83 17.23 -11.34
CA GLN A 361 15.11 18.68 -11.30
C GLN A 361 13.85 19.54 -11.10
N ARG A 362 12.69 19.04 -11.54
CA ARG A 362 11.41 19.81 -11.55
C ARG A 362 10.41 19.28 -10.54
N ILE A 363 10.47 18.00 -10.23
CA ILE A 363 9.52 17.30 -9.39
C ILE A 363 10.26 16.77 -8.16
N SER A 364 10.11 17.47 -7.04
CA SER A 364 10.53 16.95 -5.73
C SER A 364 9.57 15.85 -5.27
N TRP A 365 9.92 15.08 -4.25
CA TRP A 365 9.02 14.11 -3.62
C TRP A 365 7.69 14.76 -3.20
N ARG A 366 7.74 15.96 -2.60
CA ARG A 366 6.52 16.69 -2.23
C ARG A 366 5.65 17.04 -3.43
N THR A 367 6.25 17.53 -4.50
CA THR A 367 5.53 17.86 -5.74
C THR A 367 4.94 16.60 -6.38
N GLY A 368 5.68 15.48 -6.39
CA GLY A 368 5.22 14.19 -6.91
C GLY A 368 4.00 13.67 -6.15
N GLY A 369 4.00 13.78 -4.82
CA GLY A 369 2.83 13.45 -4.00
C GLY A 369 1.63 14.35 -4.30
N MET A 370 1.83 15.65 -4.48
CA MET A 370 0.73 16.55 -4.84
C MET A 370 0.16 16.28 -6.24
N ILE A 371 0.99 15.83 -7.19
CA ILE A 371 0.52 15.34 -8.50
C ILE A 371 -0.42 14.14 -8.30
N ALA A 372 -0.05 13.20 -7.41
CA ALA A 372 -0.91 12.07 -7.08
C ALA A 372 -2.23 12.51 -6.43
N ALA A 373 -2.17 13.41 -5.46
CA ALA A 373 -3.33 13.93 -4.75
C ALA A 373 -4.31 14.66 -5.67
N VAL A 374 -3.82 15.53 -6.56
CA VAL A 374 -4.68 16.25 -7.53
C VAL A 374 -5.21 15.29 -8.58
N GLY A 375 -4.36 14.39 -9.11
CA GLY A 375 -4.77 13.38 -10.08
C GLY A 375 -5.91 12.50 -9.57
N SER A 376 -5.92 12.16 -8.28
CA SER A 376 -6.96 11.34 -7.67
C SER A 376 -8.35 12.00 -7.68
N VAL A 377 -8.40 13.32 -7.54
CA VAL A 377 -9.68 14.07 -7.63
C VAL A 377 -10.20 14.08 -9.07
N ILE A 378 -9.30 14.27 -10.04
CA ILE A 378 -9.64 14.30 -11.47
C ILE A 378 -10.22 12.96 -11.93
N LEU A 379 -9.74 11.85 -11.37
CA LEU A 379 -10.23 10.52 -11.70
C LEU A 379 -11.66 10.23 -11.20
N THR A 380 -12.22 11.05 -10.31
CA THR A 380 -13.57 10.87 -9.74
C THR A 380 -13.83 9.42 -9.29
N PRO A 381 -13.03 8.89 -8.32
CA PRO A 381 -12.99 7.46 -8.00
C PRO A 381 -14.32 6.88 -7.51
N TRP A 382 -15.19 7.68 -6.90
CA TRP A 382 -16.55 7.28 -6.50
C TRP A 382 -17.40 6.80 -7.66
N ASN A 383 -17.22 7.35 -8.88
CA ASN A 383 -17.96 6.92 -10.08
C ASN A 383 -17.56 5.52 -10.55
N TRP A 384 -16.33 5.09 -10.24
CA TRP A 384 -15.85 3.76 -10.58
C TRP A 384 -16.22 2.75 -9.48
N TYR A 385 -16.15 3.18 -8.23
CA TYR A 385 -16.35 2.31 -7.08
C TYR A 385 -17.82 2.00 -6.77
N ASN A 386 -18.75 2.76 -7.33
CA ASN A 386 -20.20 2.52 -7.18
C ASN A 386 -20.74 1.41 -8.10
N ASN A 387 -19.92 0.88 -9.02
CA ASN A 387 -20.33 -0.15 -9.95
C ASN A 387 -19.36 -1.34 -9.82
N SER A 388 -19.86 -2.48 -9.36
CA SER A 388 -19.04 -3.69 -9.13
C SER A 388 -18.32 -4.17 -10.39
N GLU A 389 -18.93 -4.01 -11.56
CA GLU A 389 -18.31 -4.36 -12.84
C GLU A 389 -17.18 -3.40 -13.19
N ALA A 390 -17.39 -2.09 -13.03
CA ALA A 390 -16.34 -1.08 -13.23
C ALA A 390 -15.17 -1.24 -12.25
N ILE A 391 -15.44 -1.65 -10.99
CA ILE A 391 -14.42 -1.99 -10.01
C ILE A 391 -13.57 -3.16 -10.52
N GLN A 392 -14.20 -4.27 -10.89
CA GLN A 392 -13.50 -5.47 -11.32
C GLN A 392 -12.63 -5.21 -12.54
N TYR A 393 -13.16 -4.54 -13.57
CA TYR A 393 -12.38 -4.21 -14.77
C TYR A 393 -11.23 -3.23 -14.48
N SER A 394 -11.49 -2.16 -13.76
CA SER A 394 -10.48 -1.13 -13.49
C SER A 394 -9.34 -1.68 -12.61
N LEU A 395 -9.68 -2.36 -11.52
CA LEU A 395 -8.70 -2.94 -10.61
C LEU A 395 -7.98 -4.14 -11.24
N GLY A 396 -8.70 -4.95 -12.02
CA GLY A 396 -8.11 -6.07 -12.77
C GLY A 396 -7.05 -5.57 -13.77
N ILE A 397 -7.36 -4.55 -14.57
CA ILE A 397 -6.40 -3.96 -15.54
C ILE A 397 -5.20 -3.35 -14.81
N LEU A 398 -5.43 -2.55 -13.77
CA LEU A 398 -4.36 -1.92 -13.00
C LEU A 398 -3.50 -2.98 -12.29
N GLY A 399 -4.12 -3.99 -11.68
CA GLY A 399 -3.44 -5.11 -11.03
C GLY A 399 -2.61 -5.96 -11.99
N SER A 400 -3.13 -6.19 -13.21
CA SER A 400 -2.48 -7.00 -14.25
C SER A 400 -1.10 -6.48 -14.66
N LEU A 401 -0.82 -5.18 -14.49
CA LEU A 401 0.48 -4.59 -14.78
C LEU A 401 1.49 -4.77 -13.64
N ILE A 402 1.03 -4.97 -12.41
CA ILE A 402 1.92 -5.10 -11.24
C ILE A 402 2.72 -6.40 -11.28
N GLY A 403 2.07 -7.52 -11.63
CA GLY A 403 2.72 -8.84 -11.72
C GLY A 403 3.95 -8.85 -12.63
N PRO A 404 3.85 -8.41 -13.89
CA PRO A 404 4.98 -8.26 -14.81
C PRO A 404 6.10 -7.38 -14.26
N LEU A 405 5.79 -6.20 -13.73
CA LEU A 405 6.79 -5.29 -13.15
C LEU A 405 7.54 -5.95 -11.99
N PHE A 406 6.79 -6.64 -11.13
CA PHE A 406 7.34 -7.37 -10.00
C PHE A 406 8.27 -8.51 -10.44
N GLY A 407 7.84 -9.34 -11.40
CA GLY A 407 8.65 -10.43 -11.94
C GLY A 407 9.95 -9.94 -12.58
N ILE A 408 9.90 -8.84 -13.34
CA ILE A 408 11.07 -8.23 -13.98
C ILE A 408 12.02 -7.67 -12.92
N LEU A 409 11.52 -7.01 -11.88
CA LEU A 409 12.33 -6.48 -10.78
C LEU A 409 13.11 -7.61 -10.09
N ILE A 410 12.44 -8.71 -9.73
CA ILE A 410 13.07 -9.85 -9.06
C ILE A 410 14.06 -10.55 -9.98
N ALA A 411 13.67 -10.90 -11.20
CA ALA A 411 14.56 -11.55 -12.16
C ALA A 411 15.78 -10.66 -12.48
N GLY A 412 15.55 -9.36 -12.68
CA GLY A 412 16.62 -8.39 -12.93
C GLY A 412 17.63 -8.31 -11.80
N TYR A 413 17.17 -8.23 -10.56
CA TYR A 413 18.08 -8.14 -9.41
C TYR A 413 18.76 -9.47 -9.06
N TYR A 414 18.00 -10.56 -8.96
CA TYR A 414 18.54 -11.85 -8.45
C TYR A 414 19.22 -12.66 -9.54
N LEU A 415 18.69 -12.70 -10.76
CA LEU A 415 19.21 -13.54 -11.82
C LEU A 415 20.19 -12.77 -12.72
N ALA A 416 19.82 -11.61 -13.26
CA ALA A 416 20.65 -10.87 -14.19
C ALA A 416 21.78 -10.12 -13.46
N ALA A 417 21.49 -9.32 -12.45
CA ALA A 417 22.47 -8.55 -11.68
C ALA A 417 23.17 -9.38 -10.59
N LYS A 418 22.73 -10.63 -10.32
CA LYS A 418 23.29 -11.50 -9.28
C LYS A 418 23.45 -10.78 -7.94
N GLN A 419 22.46 -9.97 -7.57
CA GLN A 419 22.39 -9.15 -6.35
C GLN A 419 23.52 -8.09 -6.23
N ARG A 420 24.13 -7.69 -7.33
CA ARG A 420 25.18 -6.68 -7.39
C ARG A 420 24.70 -5.48 -8.20
N ILE A 421 24.49 -4.36 -7.54
CA ILE A 421 24.12 -3.09 -8.18
C ILE A 421 25.27 -2.10 -7.96
N ALA A 422 25.76 -1.52 -9.05
CA ALA A 422 26.68 -0.39 -8.99
C ALA A 422 25.82 0.89 -8.80
N VAL A 423 25.78 1.39 -7.56
CA VAL A 423 24.86 2.47 -7.18
C VAL A 423 25.14 3.75 -7.98
N ASP A 424 26.41 4.11 -8.09
CA ASP A 424 26.80 5.37 -8.75
C ASP A 424 26.47 5.36 -10.27
N ASP A 425 26.52 4.17 -10.91
CA ASP A 425 26.13 4.02 -12.33
C ASP A 425 24.63 4.24 -12.58
N MET A 426 23.79 4.25 -11.56
CA MET A 426 22.37 4.59 -11.70
C MET A 426 22.13 6.11 -11.83
N TYR A 427 23.16 6.92 -11.63
CA TYR A 427 23.05 8.38 -11.61
C TYR A 427 23.87 9.05 -12.73
N THR A 428 24.21 8.32 -13.80
CA THR A 428 24.92 8.88 -14.94
C THR A 428 24.13 8.70 -16.25
N LEU A 429 24.16 9.71 -17.09
CA LEU A 429 23.66 9.66 -18.47
C LEU A 429 24.77 9.39 -19.49
N ASP A 430 25.98 9.00 -19.03
CA ASP A 430 27.06 8.62 -19.93
C ASP A 430 26.67 7.37 -20.76
N PRO A 431 26.75 7.43 -22.10
CA PRO A 431 26.53 6.28 -22.96
C PRO A 431 27.44 5.08 -22.68
N ALA A 432 28.60 5.27 -22.06
CA ALA A 432 29.49 4.22 -21.59
C ALA A 432 29.07 3.64 -20.21
N GLY A 433 28.12 4.26 -19.52
CA GLY A 433 27.64 3.85 -18.21
C GLY A 433 26.96 2.47 -18.25
N ARG A 434 27.13 1.70 -17.17
CA ARG A 434 26.66 0.31 -17.05
C ARG A 434 25.16 0.14 -17.33
N TYR A 435 24.33 1.10 -16.94
CA TYR A 435 22.87 1.03 -17.06
C TYR A 435 22.30 1.92 -18.17
N TRP A 436 23.17 2.40 -19.08
CA TRP A 436 22.73 3.10 -20.28
C TRP A 436 22.04 2.15 -21.28
N TYR A 437 22.48 0.90 -21.35
CA TYR A 437 21.97 -0.10 -22.29
C TYR A 437 21.86 0.46 -23.73
N ARG A 438 20.65 0.55 -24.27
CA ARG A 438 20.39 1.11 -25.61
C ARG A 438 19.63 2.44 -25.49
N GLY A 439 20.35 3.56 -25.55
CA GLY A 439 19.76 4.90 -25.47
C GLY A 439 19.12 5.25 -24.12
N GLY A 440 19.54 4.59 -23.03
CA GLY A 440 18.99 4.75 -21.68
C GLY A 440 17.90 3.73 -21.33
N PHE A 441 17.59 2.78 -22.23
CA PHE A 441 16.55 1.74 -22.04
C PHE A 441 17.16 0.35 -22.17
N ASN A 442 16.73 -0.58 -21.30
CA ASN A 442 17.00 -2.00 -21.46
C ASN A 442 15.88 -2.63 -22.32
N PRO A 443 16.17 -2.98 -23.62
CA PRO A 443 15.13 -3.50 -24.50
C PRO A 443 14.46 -4.76 -23.98
N ASN A 444 15.23 -5.66 -23.34
CA ASN A 444 14.69 -6.91 -22.82
C ASN A 444 13.62 -6.65 -21.73
N ALA A 445 13.90 -5.76 -20.78
CA ALA A 445 12.94 -5.41 -19.74
C ALA A 445 11.69 -4.73 -20.31
N VAL A 446 11.87 -3.79 -21.26
CA VAL A 446 10.76 -3.07 -21.91
C VAL A 446 9.87 -4.00 -22.72
N ILE A 447 10.46 -4.88 -23.53
CA ILE A 447 9.70 -5.87 -24.33
C ILE A 447 8.98 -6.85 -23.39
N THR A 448 9.66 -7.31 -22.34
CA THR A 448 9.04 -8.24 -21.39
C THR A 448 7.82 -7.63 -20.73
N VAL A 449 7.88 -6.39 -20.21
CA VAL A 449 6.72 -5.76 -19.60
C VAL A 449 5.60 -5.51 -20.60
N ALA A 450 5.92 -5.12 -21.84
CA ALA A 450 4.92 -4.89 -22.89
C ALA A 450 4.18 -6.20 -23.25
N VAL A 451 4.91 -7.29 -23.43
CA VAL A 451 4.33 -8.60 -23.81
C VAL A 451 3.55 -9.20 -22.63
N THR A 452 4.18 -9.32 -21.47
CA THR A 452 3.53 -9.99 -20.30
C THR A 452 2.41 -9.12 -19.73
N GLY A 453 2.57 -7.79 -19.70
CA GLY A 453 1.51 -6.87 -19.30
C GLY A 453 0.34 -6.88 -20.29
N GLY A 454 0.63 -6.89 -21.60
CA GLY A 454 -0.41 -7.03 -22.63
C GLY A 454 -1.20 -8.33 -22.50
N ILE A 455 -0.51 -9.47 -22.30
CA ILE A 455 -1.17 -10.76 -22.05
C ILE A 455 -2.02 -10.70 -20.76
N ALA A 456 -1.49 -10.15 -19.68
CA ALA A 456 -2.22 -10.08 -18.41
C ALA A 456 -3.48 -9.19 -18.52
N ILE A 457 -3.40 -8.05 -19.22
CA ILE A 457 -4.57 -7.20 -19.50
C ILE A 457 -5.60 -7.96 -20.34
N LEU A 458 -5.17 -8.65 -21.41
CA LEU A 458 -6.09 -9.42 -22.24
C LEU A 458 -6.77 -10.53 -21.45
N LEU A 459 -6.04 -11.26 -20.62
CA LEU A 459 -6.63 -12.26 -19.73
C LEU A 459 -7.64 -11.65 -18.77
N SER A 460 -7.34 -10.50 -18.15
CA SER A 460 -8.25 -9.79 -17.26
C SER A 460 -9.56 -9.39 -17.98
N LEU A 461 -9.46 -8.92 -19.23
CA LEU A 461 -10.62 -8.48 -20.01
C LEU A 461 -11.50 -9.64 -20.49
N PHE A 462 -10.91 -10.77 -20.89
CA PHE A 462 -11.64 -11.86 -21.52
C PHE A 462 -12.05 -13.00 -20.57
N THR A 463 -11.41 -13.14 -19.44
CA THR A 463 -11.66 -14.27 -18.51
C THR A 463 -12.26 -13.84 -17.18
N GLY A 464 -12.32 -12.54 -16.89
CA GLY A 464 -12.69 -12.05 -15.56
C GLY A 464 -11.70 -12.52 -14.46
N ILE A 465 -10.57 -13.12 -14.86
CA ILE A 465 -9.48 -13.53 -13.98
C ILE A 465 -8.43 -12.41 -14.04
N GLY A 466 -8.59 -11.41 -13.19
CA GLY A 466 -7.64 -10.33 -13.03
C GLY A 466 -6.91 -10.42 -11.71
#